data_44ff4547113d2449de3bfbc943273783
#
_entry.id   44ff4547113d2449de3bfbc943273783
#
_cell.length_a   1.000
_cell.length_b   1.000
_cell.length_c   1.000
_cell.angle_alpha   90.00
_cell.angle_beta   90.00
_cell.angle_gamma   90.00
#
_symmetry.space_group_name_H-M   'P 1'
#
loop_
_entity.id
_entity.type
_entity.pdbx_description
1 polymer ?
#
loop_
_entity_poly.entity_id
_entity_poly.type
_entity_poly.pdbx_seq_one_letter_code
_entity_poly.pdbx_strand_id
1 'polypeptide(L)'
;MKKILITGTAGFIGFHLAKLLLADGFRVHGFDGMTDYYDVTLKQRRHAMLLQDPNFSATEGMLEDHELIDQVTDDFAPDAIVHLAAQAGVRYSLENPRAYIDSNVVGTFNVMEAARRLKVDHLLMASTSSVYGANEEMPFTETEKADTQLTIYAATKKANEAMAHSYAHLWDLPTTMFRFFTVYGPWGRPDMALFKFTDAILEGRHIDIYYH
;
A
#
# COMPACT_ATOMS: atom_id res chain seq x y z
N MET A 1 -1.87 9.05 -23.61
CA MET A 1 -1.97 9.30 -22.14
C MET A 1 -1.67 7.98 -21.46
N LYS A 2 -0.64 7.90 -20.61
CA LYS A 2 -0.32 6.66 -19.89
C LYS A 2 -1.38 6.35 -18.83
N LYS A 3 -1.67 5.08 -18.65
CA LYS A 3 -2.66 4.54 -17.73
C LYS A 3 -1.99 3.91 -16.53
N ILE A 4 -2.33 4.35 -15.33
CA ILE A 4 -1.74 3.86 -14.10
C ILE A 4 -2.85 3.25 -13.23
N LEU A 5 -2.70 1.97 -12.88
CA LEU A 5 -3.52 1.34 -11.85
C LEU A 5 -2.85 1.57 -10.50
N ILE A 6 -3.59 2.10 -9.53
CA ILE A 6 -3.12 2.26 -8.16
C ILE A 6 -4.02 1.47 -7.23
N THR A 7 -3.50 0.48 -6.54
CA THR A 7 -4.22 -0.16 -5.45
C THR A 7 -4.02 0.63 -4.16
N GLY A 8 -5.06 0.80 -3.36
CA GLY A 8 -5.01 1.56 -2.11
C GLY A 8 -5.22 3.08 -2.29
N THR A 9 -6.00 3.49 -3.29
CA THR A 9 -6.25 4.93 -3.58
C THR A 9 -7.07 5.66 -2.53
N ALA A 10 -7.91 4.99 -1.76
CA ALA A 10 -8.60 5.57 -0.62
C ALA A 10 -7.70 5.65 0.64
N GLY A 11 -6.53 5.01 0.59
CA GLY A 11 -5.46 5.13 1.59
C GLY A 11 -4.72 6.46 1.50
N PHE A 12 -3.91 6.77 2.52
CA PHE A 12 -3.18 8.03 2.61
C PHE A 12 -2.21 8.27 1.45
N ILE A 13 -1.28 7.34 1.24
CA ILE A 13 -0.24 7.48 0.20
C ILE A 13 -0.87 7.42 -1.19
N GLY A 14 -1.78 6.45 -1.42
CA GLY A 14 -2.44 6.27 -2.70
C GLY A 14 -3.26 7.47 -3.13
N PHE A 15 -3.96 8.12 -2.19
CA PHE A 15 -4.70 9.36 -2.46
C PHE A 15 -3.80 10.49 -2.97
N HIS A 16 -2.68 10.74 -2.28
CA HIS A 16 -1.76 11.81 -2.69
C HIS A 16 -1.08 11.50 -4.03
N LEU A 17 -0.68 10.25 -4.23
CA LEU A 17 -0.09 9.82 -5.50
C LEU A 17 -1.08 9.95 -6.66
N ALA A 18 -2.33 9.49 -6.47
CA ALA A 18 -3.37 9.61 -7.49
C ALA A 18 -3.60 11.08 -7.87
N LYS A 19 -3.70 11.99 -6.89
CA LYS A 19 -3.83 13.42 -7.16
C LYS A 19 -2.67 14.00 -7.97
N LEU A 20 -1.43 13.60 -7.62
CA LEU A 20 -0.24 14.06 -8.33
C LEU A 20 -0.24 13.58 -9.78
N LEU A 21 -0.49 12.29 -10.01
CA LEU A 21 -0.51 11.72 -11.35
C LEU A 21 -1.64 12.29 -12.22
N LEU A 22 -2.81 12.54 -11.65
CA LEU A 22 -3.92 13.20 -12.35
C LEU A 22 -3.54 14.63 -12.77
N ALA A 23 -2.90 15.38 -11.88
CA ALA A 23 -2.41 16.73 -12.19
C ALA A 23 -1.34 16.73 -13.30
N ASP A 24 -0.52 15.67 -13.37
CA ASP A 24 0.48 15.45 -14.42
C ASP A 24 -0.12 14.88 -15.73
N GLY A 25 -1.43 14.72 -15.81
CA GLY A 25 -2.15 14.31 -17.02
C GLY A 25 -2.16 12.81 -17.29
N PHE A 26 -1.91 11.96 -16.28
CA PHE A 26 -2.12 10.51 -16.38
C PHE A 26 -3.61 10.16 -16.27
N ARG A 27 -3.98 9.01 -16.83
CA ARG A 27 -5.26 8.35 -16.52
C ARG A 27 -5.05 7.37 -15.38
N VAL A 28 -5.80 7.51 -14.31
CA VAL A 28 -5.63 6.70 -13.10
C VAL A 28 -6.87 5.86 -12.84
N HIS A 29 -6.69 4.58 -12.60
CA HIS A 29 -7.72 3.72 -12.03
C HIS A 29 -7.34 3.32 -10.61
N GLY A 30 -8.23 3.59 -9.66
CA GLY A 30 -8.08 3.21 -8.25
C GLY A 30 -8.70 1.84 -7.97
N PHE A 31 -8.05 1.04 -7.12
CA PHE A 31 -8.62 -0.18 -6.56
C PHE A 31 -8.44 -0.16 -5.04
N ASP A 32 -9.52 -0.25 -4.27
CA ASP A 32 -9.47 -0.17 -2.81
C ASP A 32 -10.59 -0.97 -2.17
N GLY A 33 -10.29 -1.68 -1.09
CA GLY A 33 -11.26 -2.50 -0.36
C GLY A 33 -12.12 -1.75 0.65
N MET A 34 -11.91 -0.44 0.83
CA MET A 34 -12.64 0.42 1.78
C MET A 34 -12.81 -0.19 3.19
N THR A 35 -11.83 -1.00 3.63
CA THR A 35 -11.90 -1.71 4.90
C THR A 35 -12.08 -0.80 6.11
N ASP A 36 -12.71 -1.28 7.16
CA ASP A 36 -13.04 -0.56 8.39
C ASP A 36 -11.93 -0.56 9.46
N TYR A 37 -10.69 -0.83 9.04
CA TYR A 37 -9.51 -0.80 9.94
C TYR A 37 -9.36 0.53 10.70
N TYR A 38 -9.77 1.64 10.08
CA TYR A 38 -10.00 2.95 10.71
C TYR A 38 -11.23 3.60 10.07
N ASP A 39 -11.65 4.76 10.59
CA ASP A 39 -12.84 5.46 10.14
C ASP A 39 -12.97 5.52 8.60
N VAL A 40 -13.94 4.79 8.07
CA VAL A 40 -14.20 4.65 6.63
C VAL A 40 -14.58 6.00 6.01
N THR A 41 -15.17 6.92 6.77
CA THR A 41 -15.56 8.24 6.24
C THR A 41 -14.36 9.03 5.72
N LEU A 42 -13.19 8.85 6.30
CA LEU A 42 -11.95 9.44 5.81
C LEU A 42 -11.54 8.88 4.44
N LYS A 43 -11.69 7.57 4.23
CA LYS A 43 -11.46 6.91 2.94
C LYS A 43 -12.46 7.38 1.89
N GLN A 44 -13.73 7.43 2.24
CA GLN A 44 -14.81 7.90 1.36
C GLN A 44 -14.58 9.35 0.92
N ARG A 45 -14.14 10.23 1.84
CA ARG A 45 -13.82 11.64 1.50
C ARG A 45 -12.66 11.75 0.52
N ARG A 46 -11.57 11.01 0.72
CA ARG A 46 -10.45 10.96 -0.24
C ARG A 46 -10.92 10.46 -1.59
N HIS A 47 -11.68 9.38 -1.61
CA HIS A 47 -12.23 8.80 -2.82
C HIS A 47 -13.15 9.77 -3.58
N ALA A 48 -14.06 10.44 -2.87
CA ALA A 48 -14.95 11.44 -3.46
C ALA A 48 -14.20 12.62 -4.09
N MET A 49 -13.08 13.05 -3.49
CA MET A 49 -12.22 14.08 -4.09
C MET A 49 -11.56 13.61 -5.38
N LEU A 50 -11.08 12.36 -5.45
CA LEU A 50 -10.48 11.81 -6.67
C LEU A 50 -11.50 11.65 -7.80
N LEU A 51 -12.74 11.26 -7.50
CA LEU A 51 -13.84 11.11 -8.47
C LEU A 51 -14.26 12.41 -9.15
N GLN A 52 -13.81 13.57 -8.66
CA GLN A 52 -14.06 14.85 -9.33
C GLN A 52 -13.22 15.05 -10.59
N ASP A 53 -12.11 14.28 -10.73
CA ASP A 53 -11.26 14.35 -11.91
C ASP A 53 -11.79 13.39 -13.00
N PRO A 54 -12.03 13.86 -14.24
CA PRO A 54 -12.56 13.04 -15.32
C PRO A 54 -11.60 11.93 -15.79
N ASN A 55 -10.31 12.02 -15.45
CA ASN A 55 -9.30 11.01 -15.75
C ASN A 55 -9.16 9.96 -14.64
N PHE A 56 -9.95 10.07 -13.56
CA PHE A 56 -9.98 9.08 -12.49
C PHE A 56 -11.22 8.18 -12.60
N SER A 57 -10.98 6.89 -12.44
CA SER A 57 -12.01 5.87 -12.23
C SER A 57 -11.59 4.94 -11.12
N ALA A 58 -12.52 4.21 -10.52
CA ALA A 58 -12.17 3.30 -9.43
C ALA A 58 -13.09 2.09 -9.36
N THR A 59 -12.57 1.01 -8.78
CA THR A 59 -13.30 -0.19 -8.38
C THR A 59 -13.09 -0.44 -6.89
N GLU A 60 -14.18 -0.70 -6.18
CA GLU A 60 -14.14 -1.17 -4.79
C GLU A 60 -14.09 -2.71 -4.79
N GLY A 61 -13.10 -3.28 -4.11
CA GLY A 61 -12.92 -4.72 -4.04
C GLY A 61 -11.73 -5.13 -3.20
N MET A 62 -11.70 -6.39 -2.80
CA MET A 62 -10.64 -6.95 -2.00
C MET A 62 -9.55 -7.56 -2.89
N LEU A 63 -8.28 -7.44 -2.48
CA LEU A 63 -7.14 -7.91 -3.28
C LEU A 63 -7.10 -9.43 -3.44
N GLU A 64 -7.68 -10.18 -2.51
CA GLU A 64 -7.77 -11.64 -2.57
C GLU A 64 -8.78 -12.14 -3.62
N ASP A 65 -9.65 -11.27 -4.13
CA ASP A 65 -10.54 -11.57 -5.25
C ASP A 65 -9.78 -11.46 -6.58
N HIS A 66 -9.20 -12.59 -6.99
CA HIS A 66 -8.37 -12.64 -8.20
C HIS A 66 -9.19 -12.40 -9.48
N GLU A 67 -10.46 -12.85 -9.52
CA GLU A 67 -11.33 -12.67 -10.69
C GLU A 67 -11.61 -11.18 -10.92
N LEU A 68 -11.89 -10.45 -9.84
CA LEU A 68 -12.10 -9.01 -9.91
C LEU A 68 -10.81 -8.25 -10.30
N ILE A 69 -9.65 -8.64 -9.76
CA ILE A 69 -8.35 -8.05 -10.15
C ILE A 69 -8.08 -8.29 -11.64
N ASP A 70 -8.30 -9.51 -12.13
CA ASP A 70 -8.13 -9.83 -13.54
C ASP A 70 -9.07 -9.01 -14.41
N GLN A 71 -10.37 -8.96 -14.08
CA GLN A 71 -11.33 -8.16 -14.83
C GLN A 71 -10.93 -6.67 -14.88
N VAL A 72 -10.61 -6.06 -13.74
CA VAL A 72 -10.22 -4.64 -13.67
C VAL A 72 -8.96 -4.35 -14.48
N THR A 73 -7.97 -5.23 -14.40
CA THR A 73 -6.70 -5.05 -15.11
C THR A 73 -6.85 -5.26 -16.62
N ASP A 74 -7.71 -6.18 -17.06
CA ASP A 74 -8.01 -6.40 -18.48
C ASP A 74 -8.81 -5.24 -19.08
N ASP A 75 -9.84 -4.75 -18.38
CA ASP A 75 -10.69 -3.63 -18.84
C ASP A 75 -9.90 -2.32 -18.90
N PHE A 76 -9.09 -2.05 -17.89
CA PHE A 76 -8.31 -0.82 -17.83
C PHE A 76 -7.04 -0.87 -18.67
N ALA A 77 -6.40 -2.04 -18.79
CA ALA A 77 -5.11 -2.27 -19.47
C ALA A 77 -4.04 -1.24 -19.05
N PRO A 78 -3.56 -1.26 -17.81
CA PRO A 78 -2.59 -0.30 -17.28
C PRO A 78 -1.21 -0.46 -17.95
N ASP A 79 -0.54 0.68 -18.20
CA ASP A 79 0.86 0.70 -18.59
C ASP A 79 1.79 0.40 -17.39
N ALA A 80 1.39 0.84 -16.19
CA ALA A 80 2.11 0.54 -14.95
C ALA A 80 1.13 0.32 -13.78
N ILE A 81 1.58 -0.43 -12.78
CA ILE A 81 0.81 -0.70 -11.56
C ILE A 81 1.59 -0.17 -10.35
N VAL A 82 0.91 0.60 -9.49
CA VAL A 82 1.43 1.02 -8.18
C VAL A 82 0.62 0.33 -7.09
N HIS A 83 1.21 -0.68 -6.47
CA HIS A 83 0.56 -1.51 -5.48
C HIS A 83 0.85 -1.00 -4.06
N LEU A 84 -0.11 -0.25 -3.49
CA LEU A 84 -0.02 0.33 -2.15
C LEU A 84 -1.05 -0.27 -1.18
N ALA A 85 -2.09 -0.94 -1.69
CA ALA A 85 -3.09 -1.58 -0.86
C ALA A 85 -2.46 -2.72 -0.03
N ALA A 86 -2.77 -2.73 1.24
CA ALA A 86 -2.32 -3.76 2.16
C ALA A 86 -3.08 -3.64 3.49
N GLN A 87 -3.17 -4.72 4.24
CA GLN A 87 -3.46 -4.61 5.66
C GLN A 87 -2.20 -4.08 6.35
N ALA A 88 -2.29 -2.87 6.91
CA ALA A 88 -1.21 -2.19 7.60
C ALA A 88 -1.41 -2.25 9.12
N GLY A 89 -0.37 -1.88 9.89
CA GLY A 89 -0.41 -1.81 11.35
C GLY A 89 0.27 -3.01 12.01
N VAL A 90 1.38 -2.74 12.71
CA VAL A 90 2.17 -3.79 13.39
C VAL A 90 1.36 -4.43 14.51
N ARG A 91 0.67 -3.64 15.35
CA ARG A 91 -0.09 -4.15 16.49
C ARG A 91 -1.29 -5.01 16.08
N TYR A 92 -2.05 -4.56 15.10
CA TYR A 92 -3.21 -5.31 14.62
C TYR A 92 -2.84 -6.66 14.02
N SER A 93 -1.59 -6.85 13.56
CA SER A 93 -1.12 -8.16 13.07
C SER A 93 -1.03 -9.22 14.17
N LEU A 94 -1.04 -8.84 15.44
CA LEU A 94 -1.10 -9.75 16.59
C LEU A 94 -2.55 -10.20 16.88
N GLU A 95 -3.51 -9.34 16.56
CA GLU A 95 -4.94 -9.57 16.83
C GLU A 95 -5.61 -10.34 15.69
N ASN A 96 -5.29 -9.98 14.44
CA ASN A 96 -5.86 -10.58 13.24
C ASN A 96 -4.78 -10.90 12.19
N PRO A 97 -3.93 -11.90 12.41
CA PRO A 97 -2.86 -12.26 11.47
C PRO A 97 -3.38 -12.76 10.12
N ARG A 98 -4.60 -13.34 10.07
CA ARG A 98 -5.21 -13.86 8.86
C ARG A 98 -5.40 -12.77 7.81
N ALA A 99 -5.87 -11.58 8.20
CA ALA A 99 -6.06 -10.46 7.29
C ALA A 99 -4.75 -10.05 6.57
N TYR A 100 -3.59 -10.26 7.22
CA TYR A 100 -2.29 -9.97 6.61
C TYR A 100 -1.88 -11.03 5.59
N ILE A 101 -2.22 -12.28 5.79
CA ILE A 101 -1.98 -13.33 4.80
C ILE A 101 -2.87 -13.10 3.58
N ASP A 102 -4.17 -12.92 3.79
CA ASP A 102 -5.13 -12.77 2.71
C ASP A 102 -4.81 -11.50 1.87
N SER A 103 -4.71 -10.34 2.50
CA SER A 103 -4.48 -9.09 1.77
C SER A 103 -3.03 -8.94 1.29
N ASN A 104 -2.02 -9.16 2.18
CA ASN A 104 -0.64 -8.82 1.83
C ASN A 104 0.06 -9.91 1.04
N VAL A 105 -0.26 -11.19 1.25
CA VAL A 105 0.40 -12.29 0.52
C VAL A 105 -0.44 -12.69 -0.69
N VAL A 106 -1.67 -13.15 -0.47
CA VAL A 106 -2.55 -13.62 -1.55
C VAL A 106 -2.91 -12.46 -2.48
N GLY A 107 -3.35 -11.33 -1.92
CA GLY A 107 -3.70 -10.15 -2.72
C GLY A 107 -2.53 -9.59 -3.52
N THR A 108 -1.32 -9.51 -2.92
CA THR A 108 -0.12 -9.08 -3.65
C THR A 108 0.25 -10.07 -4.76
N PHE A 109 0.12 -11.37 -4.52
CA PHE A 109 0.33 -12.38 -5.55
C PHE A 109 -0.60 -12.16 -6.74
N ASN A 110 -1.89 -11.91 -6.53
CA ASN A 110 -2.86 -11.64 -7.60
C ASN A 110 -2.45 -10.41 -8.43
N VAL A 111 -2.00 -9.33 -7.77
CA VAL A 111 -1.51 -8.13 -8.47
C VAL A 111 -0.25 -8.41 -9.29
N MET A 112 0.69 -9.21 -8.77
CA MET A 112 1.90 -9.60 -9.51
C MET A 112 1.58 -10.47 -10.72
N GLU A 113 0.62 -11.40 -10.60
CA GLU A 113 0.16 -12.23 -11.73
C GLU A 113 -0.49 -11.36 -12.82
N ALA A 114 -1.35 -10.42 -12.45
CA ALA A 114 -1.92 -9.48 -13.40
C ALA A 114 -0.84 -8.63 -14.09
N ALA A 115 0.13 -8.09 -13.33
CA ALA A 115 1.25 -7.31 -13.88
C ALA A 115 2.09 -8.13 -14.87
N ARG A 116 2.41 -9.38 -14.52
CA ARG A 116 3.16 -10.32 -15.38
C ARG A 116 2.38 -10.66 -16.64
N ARG A 117 1.11 -11.00 -16.54
CA ARG A 117 0.23 -11.37 -17.65
C ARG A 117 0.09 -10.23 -18.66
N LEU A 118 -0.09 -9.01 -18.17
CA LEU A 118 -0.23 -7.81 -19.01
C LEU A 118 1.11 -7.26 -19.49
N LYS A 119 2.23 -7.75 -18.96
CA LYS A 119 3.57 -7.25 -19.26
C LYS A 119 3.67 -5.73 -19.07
N VAL A 120 3.22 -5.24 -17.92
CA VAL A 120 3.27 -3.81 -17.63
C VAL A 120 4.69 -3.25 -17.70
N ASP A 121 4.82 -1.99 -18.10
CA ASP A 121 6.13 -1.32 -18.18
C ASP A 121 6.86 -1.30 -16.83
N HIS A 122 6.11 -1.24 -15.70
CA HIS A 122 6.68 -1.20 -14.37
C HIS A 122 5.65 -1.60 -13.29
N LEU A 123 6.08 -2.41 -12.34
CA LEU A 123 5.36 -2.71 -11.09
C LEU A 123 6.08 -2.04 -9.91
N LEU A 124 5.42 -1.08 -9.26
CA LEU A 124 5.94 -0.37 -8.09
C LEU A 124 5.15 -0.83 -6.85
N MET A 125 5.85 -1.27 -5.80
CA MET A 125 5.20 -1.92 -4.66
C MET A 125 5.65 -1.35 -3.32
N ALA A 126 4.70 -1.20 -2.40
CA ALA A 126 4.99 -0.78 -1.04
C ALA A 126 5.52 -1.94 -0.19
N SER A 127 6.76 -1.81 0.28
CA SER A 127 7.31 -2.51 1.44
C SER A 127 7.28 -1.59 2.67
N THR A 128 8.06 -1.87 3.69
CA THR A 128 8.08 -1.15 4.96
C THR A 128 9.44 -1.20 5.61
N SER A 129 9.80 -0.17 6.39
CA SER A 129 10.98 -0.21 7.25
C SER A 129 10.91 -1.31 8.32
N SER A 130 9.72 -1.81 8.65
CA SER A 130 9.56 -2.94 9.59
C SER A 130 10.24 -4.23 9.11
N VAL A 131 10.59 -4.36 7.81
CA VAL A 131 11.32 -5.54 7.30
C VAL A 131 12.74 -5.62 7.85
N TYR A 132 13.34 -4.51 8.29
CA TYR A 132 14.66 -4.53 8.94
C TYR A 132 14.64 -5.28 10.27
N GLY A 133 13.47 -5.39 10.94
CA GLY A 133 13.25 -6.26 12.08
C GLY A 133 14.24 -6.02 13.22
N ALA A 134 15.08 -7.02 13.52
CA ALA A 134 16.05 -6.99 14.59
C ALA A 134 17.41 -6.38 14.20
N ASN A 135 17.54 -5.68 13.07
CA ASN A 135 18.77 -4.98 12.72
C ASN A 135 19.03 -3.86 13.73
N GLU A 136 20.26 -3.75 14.19
CA GLU A 136 20.69 -2.79 15.23
C GLU A 136 21.43 -1.57 14.63
N GLU A 137 22.06 -1.71 13.47
CA GLU A 137 22.83 -0.65 12.84
C GLU A 137 21.90 0.43 12.25
N MET A 138 22.20 1.68 12.54
CA MET A 138 21.46 2.84 12.05
C MET A 138 22.41 3.90 11.47
N PRO A 139 21.98 4.63 10.44
CA PRO A 139 20.69 4.56 9.74
C PRO A 139 20.57 3.30 8.86
N PHE A 140 19.37 2.73 8.74
CA PHE A 140 19.11 1.62 7.81
C PHE A 140 19.39 2.01 6.37
N THR A 141 19.95 1.08 5.61
CA THR A 141 20.19 1.24 4.17
C THR A 141 19.49 0.15 3.35
N GLU A 142 19.23 0.40 2.08
CA GLU A 142 18.51 -0.52 1.21
C GLU A 142 19.29 -1.81 0.95
N THR A 143 20.61 -1.77 1.10
CA THR A 143 21.52 -2.90 0.88
C THR A 143 21.62 -3.84 2.07
N GLU A 144 21.14 -3.41 3.25
CA GLU A 144 21.14 -4.25 4.43
C GLU A 144 20.24 -5.46 4.29
N LYS A 145 20.73 -6.60 4.83
CA LYS A 145 19.91 -7.80 4.97
C LYS A 145 18.76 -7.52 5.97
N ALA A 146 17.58 -7.94 5.59
CA ALA A 146 16.37 -7.80 6.37
C ALA A 146 15.73 -9.19 6.53
N ASP A 147 16.35 -10.07 7.32
CA ASP A 147 16.02 -11.49 7.38
C ASP A 147 15.39 -11.92 8.72
N THR A 148 15.29 -10.99 9.69
CA THR A 148 14.82 -11.29 11.07
C THR A 148 13.59 -10.44 11.43
N GLN A 149 12.47 -10.67 10.74
CA GLN A 149 11.22 -9.95 10.99
C GLN A 149 10.63 -10.28 12.35
N LEU A 150 10.19 -9.25 13.07
CA LEU A 150 9.67 -9.38 14.44
C LEU A 150 8.13 -9.47 14.50
N THR A 151 7.42 -9.28 13.36
CA THR A 151 5.96 -9.30 13.32
C THR A 151 5.43 -9.96 12.05
N ILE A 152 4.19 -10.47 12.09
CA ILE A 152 3.51 -11.02 10.91
C ILE A 152 3.39 -9.97 9.80
N TYR A 153 3.10 -8.71 10.13
CA TYR A 153 3.11 -7.63 9.15
C TYR A 153 4.45 -7.53 8.41
N ALA A 154 5.55 -7.44 9.14
CA ALA A 154 6.89 -7.37 8.55
C ALA A 154 7.22 -8.62 7.73
N ALA A 155 6.87 -9.81 8.23
CA ALA A 155 7.08 -11.08 7.54
C ALA A 155 6.32 -11.15 6.20
N THR A 156 5.05 -10.72 6.16
CA THR A 156 4.28 -10.68 4.91
C THR A 156 4.86 -9.68 3.90
N LYS A 157 5.34 -8.52 4.36
CA LYS A 157 6.00 -7.54 3.48
C LYS A 157 7.35 -8.05 2.98
N LYS A 158 8.12 -8.74 3.81
CA LYS A 158 9.37 -9.38 3.37
C LYS A 158 9.11 -10.51 2.36
N ALA A 159 8.06 -11.30 2.56
CA ALA A 159 7.63 -12.30 1.58
C ALA A 159 7.34 -11.65 0.21
N ASN A 160 6.69 -10.48 0.20
CA ASN A 160 6.44 -9.73 -1.03
C ASN A 160 7.74 -9.27 -1.72
N GLU A 161 8.76 -8.83 -0.96
CA GLU A 161 10.08 -8.50 -1.52
C GLU A 161 10.72 -9.72 -2.20
N ALA A 162 10.65 -10.89 -1.55
CA ALA A 162 11.20 -12.13 -2.10
C ALA A 162 10.45 -12.58 -3.37
N MET A 163 9.12 -12.53 -3.35
CA MET A 163 8.30 -12.83 -4.53
C MET A 163 8.60 -11.86 -5.68
N ALA A 164 8.64 -10.54 -5.41
CA ALA A 164 8.93 -9.52 -6.40
C ALA A 164 10.30 -9.74 -7.08
N HIS A 165 11.32 -10.08 -6.30
CA HIS A 165 12.65 -10.44 -6.83
C HIS A 165 12.58 -11.67 -7.76
N SER A 166 11.81 -12.69 -7.36
CA SER A 166 11.63 -13.89 -8.18
C SER A 166 10.90 -13.58 -9.50
N TYR A 167 9.86 -12.73 -9.46
CA TYR A 167 9.12 -12.31 -10.66
C TYR A 167 10.00 -11.50 -11.61
N ALA A 168 10.79 -10.57 -11.07
CA ALA A 168 11.75 -9.80 -11.87
C ALA A 168 12.78 -10.70 -12.55
N HIS A 169 13.27 -11.73 -11.84
CA HIS A 169 14.27 -12.65 -12.37
C HIS A 169 13.71 -13.65 -13.41
N LEU A 170 12.53 -14.22 -13.12
CA LEU A 170 11.97 -15.29 -13.95
C LEU A 170 11.26 -14.80 -15.22
N TRP A 171 10.67 -13.62 -15.15
CA TRP A 171 9.80 -13.09 -16.21
C TRP A 171 10.19 -11.68 -16.69
N ASP A 172 11.36 -11.19 -16.27
CA ASP A 172 11.86 -9.85 -16.62
C ASP A 172 10.83 -8.74 -16.29
N LEU A 173 10.02 -8.91 -15.24
CA LEU A 173 9.04 -7.92 -14.81
C LEU A 173 9.75 -6.76 -14.12
N PRO A 174 9.80 -5.54 -14.71
CA PRO A 174 10.44 -4.40 -14.07
C PRO A 174 9.72 -4.07 -12.76
N THR A 175 10.43 -4.20 -11.63
CA THR A 175 9.82 -4.05 -10.32
C THR A 175 10.67 -3.18 -9.41
N THR A 176 10.01 -2.27 -8.66
CA THR A 176 10.63 -1.46 -7.60
C THR A 176 9.87 -1.63 -6.30
N MET A 177 10.59 -1.96 -5.21
CA MET A 177 10.05 -2.06 -3.86
C MET A 177 10.45 -0.85 -3.03
N PHE A 178 9.48 -0.20 -2.38
CA PHE A 178 9.71 0.95 -1.50
C PHE A 178 9.60 0.54 -0.03
N ARG A 179 10.68 0.58 0.72
CA ARG A 179 10.67 0.39 2.18
C ARG A 179 10.27 1.69 2.88
N PHE A 180 8.99 1.99 2.89
CA PHE A 180 8.49 3.21 3.53
C PHE A 180 8.75 3.21 5.03
N PHE A 181 9.26 4.31 5.52
CA PHE A 181 9.27 4.66 6.94
C PHE A 181 7.94 5.27 7.34
N THR A 182 7.85 5.90 8.53
CA THR A 182 6.62 6.56 8.97
C THR A 182 6.29 7.74 8.06
N VAL A 183 5.24 7.61 7.27
CA VAL A 183 4.73 8.66 6.39
C VAL A 183 3.67 9.46 7.15
N TYR A 184 3.76 10.80 7.10
CA TYR A 184 2.82 11.70 7.75
C TYR A 184 2.51 12.91 6.88
N GLY A 185 1.40 13.58 7.16
CA GLY A 185 0.97 14.77 6.43
C GLY A 185 -0.54 14.95 6.42
N PRO A 186 -1.05 15.98 5.71
CA PRO A 186 -2.49 16.22 5.57
C PRO A 186 -3.20 14.97 5.03
N TRP A 187 -4.41 14.72 5.52
CA TRP A 187 -5.16 13.51 5.17
C TRP A 187 -4.46 12.21 5.59
N GLY A 188 -3.55 12.27 6.59
CA GLY A 188 -2.84 11.11 7.11
C GLY A 188 -3.77 10.10 7.81
N ARG A 189 -3.18 8.98 8.22
CA ARG A 189 -3.91 7.94 8.95
C ARG A 189 -4.11 8.33 10.41
N PRO A 190 -5.32 8.19 10.96
CA PRO A 190 -5.63 8.62 12.34
C PRO A 190 -5.03 7.73 13.42
N ASP A 191 -4.60 6.50 13.07
CA ASP A 191 -3.96 5.56 13.97
C ASP A 191 -2.45 5.80 14.18
N MET A 192 -1.86 6.76 13.45
CA MET A 192 -0.45 7.10 13.55
C MET A 192 -0.16 8.07 14.70
N ALA A 193 1.03 7.96 15.30
CA ALA A 193 1.42 8.71 16.48
C ALA A 193 1.28 10.23 16.29
N LEU A 194 1.76 10.78 15.18
CA LEU A 194 1.67 12.22 14.93
C LEU A 194 0.23 12.72 14.86
N PHE A 195 -0.68 11.95 14.23
CA PHE A 195 -2.09 12.30 14.20
C PHE A 195 -2.70 12.26 15.62
N LYS A 196 -2.48 11.15 16.34
CA LYS A 196 -3.00 10.97 17.73
C LYS A 196 -2.50 12.05 18.68
N PHE A 197 -1.23 12.44 18.57
CA PHE A 197 -0.66 13.47 19.42
C PHE A 197 -1.23 14.85 19.10
N THR A 198 -1.34 15.19 17.81
CA THR A 198 -1.94 16.46 17.38
C THR A 198 -3.39 16.57 17.84
N ASP A 199 -4.18 15.55 17.64
CA ASP A 199 -5.57 15.47 18.05
C ASP A 199 -5.73 15.60 19.57
N ALA A 200 -4.93 14.86 20.34
CA ALA A 200 -4.95 14.92 21.79
C ALA A 200 -4.53 16.31 22.32
N ILE A 201 -3.54 16.96 21.71
CA ILE A 201 -3.10 18.31 22.08
C ILE A 201 -4.22 19.33 21.81
N LEU A 202 -4.86 19.26 20.65
CA LEU A 202 -5.94 20.19 20.27
C LEU A 202 -7.16 20.06 21.18
N GLU A 203 -7.45 18.85 21.66
CA GLU A 203 -8.58 18.58 22.56
C GLU A 203 -8.21 18.65 24.05
N GLY A 204 -6.96 18.96 24.39
CA GLY A 204 -6.49 19.00 25.80
C GLY A 204 -6.49 17.62 26.47
N ARG A 205 -6.41 16.53 25.70
CA ARG A 205 -6.37 15.16 26.24
C ARG A 205 -4.96 14.74 26.62
N HIS A 206 -4.86 13.81 27.54
CA HIS A 206 -3.59 13.21 27.94
C HIS A 206 -2.96 12.41 26.78
N ILE A 207 -1.62 12.41 26.71
CA ILE A 207 -0.83 11.66 25.73
C ILE A 207 0.01 10.64 26.49
N ASP A 208 -0.18 9.37 26.16
CA ASP A 208 0.66 8.27 26.67
C ASP A 208 1.92 8.14 25.79
N ILE A 209 3.08 8.29 26.44
CA ILE A 209 4.38 8.09 25.79
C ILE A 209 4.95 6.78 26.31
N TYR A 210 5.17 5.84 25.41
CA TYR A 210 5.76 4.54 25.72
C TYR A 210 7.27 4.61 25.48
N TYR A 211 8.04 4.41 26.56
CA TYR A 211 9.48 4.19 26.49
C TYR A 211 9.74 2.68 26.46
N HIS A 212 10.57 2.24 25.55
CA HIS A 212 11.11 0.87 25.52
C HIS A 212 12.58 0.89 25.85
#